data_332faec6ea6f31e11af18b2275f66e02
#
_entry.id   332faec6ea6f31e11af18b2275f66e02
#
_cell.length_a   1.000
_cell.length_b   1.000
_cell.length_c   1.000
_cell.angle_alpha   90.00
_cell.angle_beta   90.00
_cell.angle_gamma   90.00
#
_symmetry.space_group_name_H-M   'P 1'
#
loop_
_entity.id
_entity.type
_entity.pdbx_description
1 polymer ?
#
loop_
_entity_poly.entity_id
_entity_poly.type
_entity_poly.pdbx_seq_one_letter_code
_entity_poly.pdbx_strand_id
1 'polypeptide(L)'
;MKFSLDKNLTFEQAVSIMFDKLGVSKIMALASSVDDYVMVRNVSCLFYDEQIYFKTDKNFRKTQQLFKNPHVALCWSGVQVEGLAENKGLVVDEPGRRFEKLYKEHLWGSYNRYSHEDTEILIEVSPKFVEIWDTSEDNYAYQIFIDFDKQAVTVKQYDDTSK
;
A
#
# COMPACT_ATOMS: atom_id res chain seq x y z
N MET A 1 7.76 15.38 -9.56
CA MET A 1 8.78 16.05 -8.75
C MET A 1 10.09 15.30 -8.95
N LYS A 2 11.06 15.95 -9.50
CA LYS A 2 12.39 15.33 -9.64
C LYS A 2 13.05 15.32 -8.27
N PHE A 3 13.51 14.17 -7.84
CA PHE A 3 14.03 13.96 -6.50
C PHE A 3 15.56 14.00 -6.55
N SER A 4 16.16 14.97 -5.85
CA SER A 4 17.59 14.93 -5.53
C SER A 4 17.77 13.93 -4.41
N LEU A 5 18.55 12.86 -4.64
CA LEU A 5 18.76 11.81 -3.66
C LEU A 5 19.58 12.32 -2.48
N ASP A 6 18.92 12.60 -1.36
CA ASP A 6 19.58 12.82 -0.08
C ASP A 6 19.77 11.46 0.62
N LYS A 7 21.02 11.04 0.82
CA LYS A 7 21.33 9.79 1.52
C LYS A 7 21.04 9.85 3.03
N ASN A 8 20.74 11.04 3.55
CA ASN A 8 20.46 11.30 4.96
C ASN A 8 18.98 11.56 5.23
N LEU A 9 18.07 10.84 4.55
CA LEU A 9 16.64 10.96 4.79
C LEU A 9 16.28 10.60 6.23
N THR A 10 15.42 11.43 6.86
CA THR A 10 14.75 11.03 8.09
C THR A 10 13.66 10.00 7.79
N PHE A 11 13.20 9.29 8.82
CA PHE A 11 12.09 8.37 8.70
C PHE A 11 10.84 9.08 8.16
N GLU A 12 10.49 10.24 8.71
CA GLU A 12 9.33 11.04 8.30
C GLU A 12 9.43 11.50 6.83
N GLN A 13 10.62 11.90 6.40
CA GLN A 13 10.86 12.27 5.00
C GLN A 13 10.67 11.07 4.06
N ALA A 14 11.17 9.90 4.42
CA ALA A 14 11.03 8.69 3.62
C ALA A 14 9.56 8.23 3.54
N VAL A 15 8.82 8.28 4.64
CA VAL A 15 7.38 7.99 4.66
C VAL A 15 6.61 8.97 3.77
N SER A 16 6.95 10.27 3.84
CA SER A 16 6.35 11.28 2.96
C SER A 16 6.60 10.98 1.47
N ILE A 17 7.83 10.61 1.10
CA ILE A 17 8.17 10.20 -0.27
C ILE A 17 7.32 9.01 -0.73
N MET A 18 7.15 8.00 0.11
CA MET A 18 6.32 6.84 -0.17
C MET A 18 4.88 7.25 -0.51
N PHE A 19 4.23 8.02 0.36
CA PHE A 19 2.84 8.42 0.15
C PHE A 19 2.67 9.44 -0.97
N ASP A 20 3.63 10.32 -1.22
CA ASP A 20 3.63 11.21 -2.38
C ASP A 20 3.67 10.42 -3.70
N LYS A 21 4.47 9.35 -3.76
CA LYS A 21 4.51 8.45 -4.94
C LYS A 21 3.20 7.70 -5.12
N LEU A 22 2.58 7.23 -4.05
CA LEU A 22 1.30 6.52 -4.08
C LEU A 22 0.13 7.45 -4.41
N GLY A 23 0.20 8.72 -3.99
CA GLY A 23 -0.87 9.71 -4.22
C GLY A 23 -2.13 9.40 -3.44
N VAL A 24 -3.29 9.68 -4.03
CA VAL A 24 -4.60 9.48 -3.39
C VAL A 24 -5.11 8.04 -3.53
N SER A 25 -4.92 7.46 -4.71
CA SER A 25 -5.41 6.11 -5.02
C SER A 25 -4.51 5.39 -6.00
N LYS A 26 -4.41 4.09 -5.88
CA LYS A 26 -3.74 3.19 -6.84
C LYS A 26 -4.45 1.84 -6.89
N ILE A 27 -4.36 1.20 -8.04
CA ILE A 27 -4.59 -0.26 -8.13
C ILE A 27 -3.26 -0.92 -7.82
N MET A 28 -3.23 -1.69 -6.73
CA MET A 28 -2.02 -2.38 -6.27
C MET A 28 -2.20 -3.90 -6.36
N ALA A 29 -1.12 -4.60 -6.64
CA ALA A 29 -1.07 -6.05 -6.47
C ALA A 29 -1.00 -6.36 -4.96
N LEU A 30 -1.95 -7.12 -4.45
CA LEU A 30 -2.00 -7.59 -3.06
C LEU A 30 -1.64 -9.07 -3.02
N ALA A 31 -0.58 -9.41 -2.32
CA ALA A 31 -0.19 -10.78 -2.02
C ALA A 31 -0.59 -11.18 -0.61
N SER A 32 -1.09 -12.39 -0.46
CA SER A 32 -1.41 -13.01 0.82
C SER A 32 -1.00 -14.48 0.81
N SER A 33 -0.86 -15.09 1.96
CA SER A 33 -0.51 -16.51 2.08
C SER A 33 -1.22 -17.18 3.24
N VAL A 34 -1.52 -18.45 3.07
CA VAL A 34 -2.01 -19.35 4.13
C VAL A 34 -1.36 -20.71 3.89
N ASP A 35 -0.75 -21.29 4.92
CA ASP A 35 -0.11 -22.60 4.86
C ASP A 35 0.89 -22.72 3.68
N ASP A 36 1.76 -21.71 3.52
CA ASP A 36 2.74 -21.60 2.44
C ASP A 36 2.15 -21.44 1.02
N TYR A 37 0.82 -21.35 0.91
CA TYR A 37 0.15 -21.11 -0.35
C TYR A 37 0.01 -19.61 -0.60
N VAL A 38 0.72 -19.10 -1.60
CA VAL A 38 0.78 -17.66 -1.93
C VAL A 38 -0.20 -17.32 -3.04
N MET A 39 -0.93 -16.24 -2.88
CA MET A 39 -1.86 -15.73 -3.88
C MET A 39 -1.67 -14.24 -4.09
N VAL A 40 -1.91 -13.78 -5.31
CA VAL A 40 -1.84 -12.35 -5.67
C VAL A 40 -3.06 -11.96 -6.50
N ARG A 41 -3.57 -10.74 -6.27
CA ARG A 41 -4.66 -10.10 -7.03
C ARG A 41 -4.57 -8.60 -6.93
N ASN A 42 -5.22 -7.89 -7.83
CA ASN A 42 -5.33 -6.44 -7.76
C ASN A 42 -6.41 -6.00 -6.76
N VAL A 43 -6.13 -4.93 -6.03
CA VAL A 43 -7.08 -4.22 -5.17
C VAL A 43 -6.98 -2.72 -5.41
N SER A 44 -8.12 -2.02 -5.33
CA SER A 44 -8.17 -0.57 -5.42
C SER A 44 -7.92 0.04 -4.05
N CYS A 45 -6.78 0.68 -3.88
CA CYS A 45 -6.35 1.27 -2.62
C CYS A 45 -6.57 2.78 -2.58
N LEU A 46 -6.89 3.27 -1.39
CA LEU A 46 -6.82 4.68 -0.99
C LEU A 46 -5.74 4.86 0.07
N PHE A 47 -5.13 6.05 0.09
CA PHE A 47 -4.05 6.39 1.01
C PHE A 47 -4.41 7.66 1.77
N TYR A 48 -4.54 7.56 3.08
CA TYR A 48 -4.74 8.68 4.00
C TYR A 48 -4.28 8.29 5.41
N ASP A 49 -4.01 9.27 6.26
CA ASP A 49 -3.52 9.06 7.63
C ASP A 49 -2.28 8.12 7.69
N GLU A 50 -1.42 8.18 6.68
CA GLU A 50 -0.22 7.33 6.55
C GLU A 50 -0.52 5.82 6.62
N GLN A 51 -1.70 5.41 6.14
CA GLN A 51 -2.15 4.03 6.05
C GLN A 51 -2.63 3.70 4.64
N ILE A 52 -2.73 2.43 4.35
CA ILE A 52 -3.23 1.90 3.08
C ILE A 52 -4.57 1.24 3.35
N TYR A 53 -5.58 1.64 2.58
CA TYR A 53 -6.93 1.13 2.76
C TYR A 53 -7.48 0.54 1.47
N PHE A 54 -8.20 -0.56 1.59
CA PHE A 54 -9.05 -1.09 0.55
C PHE A 54 -10.30 -1.73 1.16
N LYS A 55 -11.33 -1.92 0.36
CA LYS A 55 -12.50 -2.67 0.79
C LYS A 55 -12.61 -4.00 0.05
N THR A 56 -13.25 -4.96 0.68
CA THR A 56 -13.49 -6.28 0.09
C THR A 56 -14.76 -6.88 0.68
N ASP A 57 -15.46 -7.69 -0.11
CA ASP A 57 -16.56 -8.49 0.42
C ASP A 57 -16.03 -9.50 1.45
N LYS A 58 -16.64 -9.54 2.62
CA LYS A 58 -16.23 -10.44 3.71
C LYS A 58 -16.28 -11.92 3.34
N ASN A 59 -17.08 -12.28 2.33
CA ASN A 59 -17.24 -13.66 1.86
C ASN A 59 -16.25 -14.05 0.76
N PHE A 60 -15.47 -13.10 0.24
CA PHE A 60 -14.50 -13.40 -0.80
C PHE A 60 -13.33 -14.24 -0.27
N ARG A 61 -12.80 -15.09 -1.15
CA ARG A 61 -11.67 -15.98 -0.85
C ARG A 61 -10.47 -15.24 -0.27
N LYS A 62 -10.10 -14.07 -0.84
CA LYS A 62 -9.00 -13.25 -0.34
C LYS A 62 -9.24 -12.78 1.09
N THR A 63 -10.47 -12.42 1.42
CA THR A 63 -10.83 -11.95 2.75
C THR A 63 -10.70 -13.05 3.79
N GLN A 64 -11.14 -14.26 3.45
CA GLN A 64 -10.98 -15.43 4.32
C GLN A 64 -9.51 -15.76 4.57
N GLN A 65 -8.64 -15.52 3.60
CA GLN A 65 -7.18 -15.67 3.78
C GLN A 65 -6.61 -14.62 4.72
N LEU A 66 -7.04 -13.36 4.60
CA LEU A 66 -6.61 -12.27 5.50
C LEU A 66 -7.02 -12.52 6.95
N PHE A 67 -8.15 -13.16 7.18
CA PHE A 67 -8.59 -13.55 8.53
C PHE A 67 -7.71 -14.63 9.16
N LYS A 68 -7.13 -15.50 8.34
CA LYS A 68 -6.23 -16.57 8.81
C LYS A 68 -4.80 -16.09 8.98
N ASN A 69 -4.33 -15.22 8.09
CA ASN A 69 -2.99 -14.65 8.13
C ASN A 69 -3.03 -13.18 7.73
N PRO A 70 -2.79 -12.25 8.67
CA PRO A 70 -2.84 -10.81 8.41
C PRO A 70 -1.59 -10.28 7.69
N HIS A 71 -0.54 -11.07 7.56
CA HIS A 71 0.67 -10.65 6.84
C HIS A 71 0.38 -10.58 5.34
N VAL A 72 0.60 -9.40 4.77
CA VAL A 72 0.36 -9.11 3.36
C VAL A 72 1.52 -8.34 2.75
N ALA A 73 1.60 -8.39 1.43
CA ALA A 73 2.47 -7.49 0.68
C ALA A 73 1.66 -6.80 -0.41
N LEU A 74 2.00 -5.54 -0.67
CA LEU A 74 1.40 -4.73 -1.72
C LEU A 74 2.50 -4.18 -2.63
N CYS A 75 2.22 -4.13 -3.93
CA CYS A 75 3.17 -3.61 -4.90
C CYS A 75 2.47 -2.71 -5.93
N TRP A 76 3.08 -1.55 -6.16
CA TRP A 76 2.74 -0.70 -7.28
C TRP A 76 4.02 -0.08 -7.82
N SER A 77 4.31 -0.33 -9.12
CA SER A 77 5.57 0.15 -9.72
C SER A 77 6.78 -0.25 -8.86
N GLY A 78 7.66 0.67 -8.51
CA GLY A 78 8.82 0.42 -7.65
C GLY A 78 8.52 0.45 -6.14
N VAL A 79 7.27 0.67 -5.71
CA VAL A 79 6.90 0.70 -4.29
C VAL A 79 6.43 -0.68 -3.85
N GLN A 80 7.16 -1.30 -2.93
CA GLN A 80 6.87 -2.61 -2.36
C GLN A 80 6.63 -2.45 -0.86
N VAL A 81 5.49 -2.90 -0.38
CA VAL A 81 5.06 -2.75 1.01
C VAL A 81 4.82 -4.11 1.64
N GLU A 82 5.51 -4.41 2.72
CA GLU A 82 5.14 -5.49 3.64
C GLU A 82 4.32 -4.89 4.77
N GLY A 83 3.20 -5.50 5.12
CA GLY A 83 2.31 -4.92 6.12
C GLY A 83 1.43 -5.92 6.83
N LEU A 84 0.64 -5.40 7.77
CA LEU A 84 -0.38 -6.14 8.50
C LEU A 84 -1.76 -5.62 8.15
N ALA A 85 -2.63 -6.51 7.71
CA ALA A 85 -4.02 -6.21 7.39
C ALA A 85 -4.90 -6.34 8.62
N GLU A 86 -5.77 -5.36 8.84
CA GLU A 86 -6.74 -5.34 9.93
C GLU A 86 -8.14 -5.07 9.38
N ASN A 87 -9.12 -5.88 9.82
CA ASN A 87 -10.53 -5.64 9.54
C ASN A 87 -11.05 -4.50 10.42
N LYS A 88 -11.48 -3.41 9.81
CA LYS A 88 -12.02 -2.22 10.49
C LYS A 88 -13.54 -2.18 10.53
N GLY A 89 -14.21 -3.26 10.11
CA GLY A 89 -15.67 -3.39 10.12
C GLY A 89 -16.33 -3.03 8.79
N LEU A 90 -17.64 -3.03 8.79
CA LEU A 90 -18.45 -2.79 7.60
C LEU A 90 -18.26 -1.35 7.07
N VAL A 91 -18.32 -1.20 5.75
CA VAL A 91 -18.21 0.13 5.10
C VAL A 91 -19.42 1.03 5.37
N VAL A 92 -20.54 0.44 5.81
CA VAL A 92 -21.75 1.17 6.24
C VAL A 92 -21.64 1.80 7.63
N ASP A 93 -20.66 1.39 8.43
CA ASP A 93 -20.36 1.89 9.77
C ASP A 93 -19.04 2.67 9.78
N GLU A 94 -18.79 3.45 10.85
CA GLU A 94 -17.47 4.09 11.02
C GLU A 94 -16.43 3.06 11.51
N PRO A 95 -15.16 3.13 11.04
CA PRO A 95 -14.56 4.15 10.14
C PRO A 95 -14.81 3.90 8.65
N GLY A 96 -15.53 2.86 8.27
CA GLY A 96 -15.77 2.49 6.88
C GLY A 96 -16.50 3.57 6.06
N ARG A 97 -17.41 4.34 6.68
CA ARG A 97 -18.13 5.43 6.00
C ARG A 97 -17.19 6.52 5.46
N ARG A 98 -16.16 6.87 6.21
CA ARG A 98 -15.15 7.82 5.74
C ARG A 98 -14.44 7.31 4.49
N PHE A 99 -14.03 6.05 4.51
CA PHE A 99 -13.43 5.39 3.35
C PHE A 99 -14.41 5.38 2.17
N GLU A 100 -15.64 4.98 2.37
CA GLU A 100 -16.65 4.86 1.31
C GLU A 100 -16.91 6.20 0.61
N LYS A 101 -16.95 7.29 1.38
CA LYS A 101 -17.07 8.64 0.85
C LYS A 101 -15.90 8.99 -0.09
N LEU A 102 -14.66 8.74 0.35
CA LEU A 102 -13.45 8.97 -0.45
C LEU A 102 -13.40 8.03 -1.66
N TYR A 103 -13.86 6.81 -1.50
CA TYR A 103 -13.93 5.82 -2.57
C TYR A 103 -14.89 6.25 -3.70
N LYS A 104 -16.07 6.75 -3.35
CA LYS A 104 -17.02 7.35 -4.31
C LYS A 104 -16.39 8.52 -5.05
N GLU A 105 -15.68 9.38 -4.34
CA GLU A 105 -15.07 10.59 -4.90
C GLU A 105 -13.93 10.26 -5.87
N HIS A 106 -13.03 9.35 -5.52
CA HIS A 106 -11.80 9.09 -6.26
C HIS A 106 -11.85 7.85 -7.15
N LEU A 107 -12.76 6.91 -6.90
CA LEU A 107 -12.87 5.62 -7.58
C LEU A 107 -14.30 5.31 -8.00
N TRP A 108 -15.01 6.30 -8.49
CA TRP A 108 -16.43 6.19 -8.87
C TRP A 108 -16.72 5.00 -9.80
N GLY A 109 -15.87 4.76 -10.79
CA GLY A 109 -16.05 3.64 -11.71
C GLY A 109 -16.06 2.27 -11.04
N SER A 110 -15.16 2.05 -10.09
CA SER A 110 -15.12 0.84 -9.26
C SER A 110 -16.30 0.78 -8.30
N TYR A 111 -16.62 1.88 -7.65
CA TYR A 111 -17.77 1.98 -6.76
C TYR A 111 -19.06 1.59 -7.47
N ASN A 112 -19.32 2.19 -8.63
CA ASN A 112 -20.56 1.98 -9.38
C ASN A 112 -20.71 0.56 -9.93
N ARG A 113 -19.59 -0.15 -10.19
CA ARG A 113 -19.61 -1.50 -10.76
C ARG A 113 -19.64 -2.62 -9.73
N TYR A 114 -18.98 -2.45 -8.60
CA TYR A 114 -18.60 -3.56 -7.73
C TYR A 114 -19.00 -3.38 -6.27
N SER A 115 -19.68 -2.29 -5.89
CA SER A 115 -20.02 -2.07 -4.49
C SER A 115 -21.18 -2.96 -4.03
N HIS A 116 -20.98 -3.62 -2.88
CA HIS A 116 -21.97 -4.44 -2.16
C HIS A 116 -21.94 -4.03 -0.68
N GLU A 117 -22.54 -2.87 -0.38
CA GLU A 117 -22.37 -2.17 0.90
C GLU A 117 -22.65 -3.04 2.15
N ASP A 118 -23.61 -3.96 2.07
CA ASP A 118 -24.01 -4.78 3.23
C ASP A 118 -22.99 -5.85 3.62
N THR A 119 -22.09 -6.23 2.71
CA THR A 119 -21.13 -7.33 2.92
C THR A 119 -19.67 -6.86 2.82
N GLU A 120 -19.45 -5.63 2.41
CA GLU A 120 -18.10 -5.11 2.27
C GLU A 120 -17.55 -4.58 3.59
N ILE A 121 -16.30 -4.92 3.85
CA ILE A 121 -15.52 -4.47 5.00
C ILE A 121 -14.34 -3.63 4.57
N LEU A 122 -13.97 -2.69 5.44
CA LEU A 122 -12.75 -1.91 5.32
C LEU A 122 -11.58 -2.72 5.84
N ILE A 123 -10.54 -2.82 5.03
CA ILE A 123 -9.23 -3.35 5.43
C ILE A 123 -8.23 -2.19 5.50
N GLU A 124 -7.59 -2.07 6.64
CA GLU A 124 -6.45 -1.18 6.85
C GLU A 124 -5.17 -2.01 6.80
N VAL A 125 -4.22 -1.60 5.99
CA VAL A 125 -2.87 -2.20 5.98
C VAL A 125 -1.89 -1.21 6.59
N SER A 126 -1.31 -1.58 7.71
CA SER A 126 -0.23 -0.84 8.36
C SER A 126 1.11 -1.27 7.78
N PRO A 127 1.84 -0.37 7.12
CA PRO A 127 3.17 -0.70 6.63
C PRO A 127 4.12 -1.10 7.76
N LYS A 128 4.92 -2.15 7.53
CA LYS A 128 5.96 -2.62 8.45
C LYS A 128 7.35 -2.46 7.87
N PHE A 129 7.50 -2.80 6.61
CA PHE A 129 8.73 -2.60 5.87
C PHE A 129 8.40 -2.17 4.44
N VAL A 130 9.09 -1.18 3.93
CA VAL A 130 8.87 -0.65 2.57
C VAL A 130 10.18 -0.56 1.83
N GLU A 131 10.16 -0.95 0.58
CA GLU A 131 11.25 -0.82 -0.36
C GLU A 131 10.78 0.00 -1.55
N ILE A 132 11.52 1.06 -1.88
CA ILE A 132 11.21 1.93 -3.01
C ILE A 132 12.37 1.87 -3.99
N TRP A 133 12.11 1.43 -5.21
CA TRP A 133 13.01 1.53 -6.36
C TRP A 133 12.63 2.71 -7.21
N ASP A 134 13.61 3.56 -7.57
CA ASP A 134 13.43 4.65 -8.51
C ASP A 134 14.77 5.05 -9.14
N THR A 135 14.72 6.05 -10.01
CA THR A 135 15.88 6.62 -10.67
C THR A 135 16.04 8.08 -10.27
N SER A 136 17.25 8.49 -9.88
CA SER A 136 17.58 9.88 -9.55
C SER A 136 17.60 10.77 -10.79
N GLU A 137 17.67 12.10 -10.58
CA GLU A 137 17.80 13.07 -11.67
C GLU A 137 19.04 12.83 -12.54
N ASP A 138 20.12 12.35 -11.92
CA ASP A 138 21.38 12.02 -12.58
C ASP A 138 21.37 10.61 -13.22
N ASN A 139 20.20 10.00 -13.31
CA ASN A 139 19.98 8.68 -13.93
C ASN A 139 20.63 7.50 -13.20
N TYR A 140 20.86 7.61 -11.90
CA TYR A 140 21.30 6.49 -11.07
C TYR A 140 20.11 5.78 -10.43
N ALA A 141 20.09 4.46 -10.49
CA ALA A 141 19.11 3.67 -9.76
C ALA A 141 19.36 3.78 -8.24
N TYR A 142 18.29 3.88 -7.48
CA TYR A 142 18.39 3.91 -6.03
C TYR A 142 17.29 3.08 -5.38
N GLN A 143 17.55 2.65 -4.13
CA GLN A 143 16.58 2.04 -3.24
C GLN A 143 16.48 2.82 -1.94
N ILE A 144 15.26 2.99 -1.46
CA ILE A 144 14.97 3.46 -0.11
C ILE A 144 14.34 2.31 0.65
N PHE A 145 14.91 1.95 1.79
CA PHE A 145 14.36 0.95 2.71
C PHE A 145 13.83 1.68 3.94
N ILE A 146 12.56 1.44 4.29
CA ILE A 146 11.91 2.07 5.44
C ILE A 146 11.47 0.97 6.39
N ASP A 147 12.06 0.92 7.58
CA ASP A 147 11.67 0.01 8.67
C ASP A 147 10.77 0.79 9.63
N PHE A 148 9.48 0.46 9.65
CA PHE A 148 8.49 1.17 10.47
C PHE A 148 8.59 0.81 11.95
N ASP A 149 8.99 -0.40 12.29
CA ASP A 149 9.14 -0.83 13.68
C ASP A 149 10.34 -0.15 14.35
N LYS A 150 11.43 0.00 13.62
CA LYS A 150 12.65 0.67 14.09
C LYS A 150 12.67 2.17 13.82
N GLN A 151 11.72 2.69 13.03
CA GLN A 151 11.73 4.06 12.52
C GLN A 151 13.09 4.43 11.87
N ALA A 152 13.59 3.53 11.06
CA ALA A 152 14.90 3.62 10.42
C ALA A 152 14.80 3.64 8.90
N VAL A 153 15.74 4.33 8.26
CA VAL A 153 15.81 4.46 6.80
C VAL A 153 17.22 4.13 6.33
N THR A 154 17.32 3.39 5.25
CA THR A 154 18.56 3.15 4.51
C THR A 154 18.36 3.54 3.06
N VAL A 155 19.29 4.30 2.51
CA VAL A 155 19.30 4.68 1.08
C VAL A 155 20.50 4.04 0.42
N LYS A 156 20.26 3.30 -0.66
CA LYS A 156 21.32 2.73 -1.53
C LYS A 156 21.23 3.37 -2.91
N GLN A 157 22.34 3.82 -3.41
CA GLN A 157 22.49 4.29 -4.77
C GLN A 157 23.37 3.31 -5.54
N TYR A 158 23.00 3.01 -6.77
CA TYR A 158 23.74 2.10 -7.65
C TYR A 158 24.41 2.91 -8.74
N ASP A 159 25.70 2.63 -8.98
CA ASP A 159 26.43 3.25 -10.08
C ASP A 159 25.83 2.83 -11.41
N ASP A 160 25.93 3.73 -12.40
CA ASP A 160 25.54 3.41 -13.77
C ASP A 160 26.42 2.27 -14.30
N THR A 161 25.82 1.07 -14.41
CA THR A 161 26.48 -0.09 -14.99
C THR A 161 26.32 -0.18 -16.51
N SER A 162 25.80 0.87 -17.14
CA SER A 162 25.70 0.98 -18.59
C SER A 162 27.07 1.25 -19.22
N LYS A 163 27.95 0.27 -19.19
CA LYS A 163 29.18 0.25 -19.99
C LYS A 163 29.25 -1.01 -20.84
#